data_483789bc41efa5ebe6df0a675cbba591
#
_entry.id   483789bc41efa5ebe6df0a675cbba591
#
_cell.length_a   1.000
_cell.length_b   1.000
_cell.length_c   1.000
_cell.angle_alpha   90.00
_cell.angle_beta   90.00
_cell.angle_gamma   90.00
#
_symmetry.space_group_name_H-M   'P 1'
#
loop_
_entity.id
_entity.type
_entity.pdbx_description
1 polymer ?
#
loop_
_entity_poly.entity_id
_entity_poly.type
_entity_poly.pdbx_seq_one_letter_code
_entity_poly.pdbx_strand_id
1 'polypeptide(L)'
;LTKSDDRVYSYFVDEVVKQVLSDLQEQKGYTYTQAYNAVYSGGLKIYTTQDSDIQKICDKELSDSANYPYAIKYSINWAWSVQNPDGSVDNYSEKDILNYHRNSLNESSFKLIFSSKEEAKACVKAYKMHLMNKYYKKGIDKDKGYAEYENLYYNPQPQVSFTVMDQYTGYVKAVVGGRGKKNVSLSLNRATDSTRQPGSTFKILSA
;
A
#
# COMPACT_ATOMS: atom_id res chain seq x y z
N LEU A 1 26.23 -1.71 -7.03
CA LEU A 1 24.92 -1.75 -6.35
C LEU A 1 24.73 -0.41 -5.66
N THR A 2 24.07 0.54 -6.33
CA THR A 2 23.67 1.80 -5.73
C THR A 2 22.66 1.50 -4.63
N LYS A 3 22.85 2.11 -3.44
CA LYS A 3 21.88 2.08 -2.34
C LYS A 3 20.50 2.40 -2.92
N SER A 4 19.53 1.49 -2.74
CA SER A 4 18.13 1.80 -2.97
C SER A 4 17.78 3.04 -2.14
N ASP A 5 17.19 4.03 -2.78
CA ASP A 5 16.69 5.21 -2.07
C ASP A 5 15.49 4.75 -1.22
N ASP A 6 15.72 4.58 0.08
CA ASP A 6 14.70 4.13 1.04
C ASP A 6 13.63 5.20 1.32
N ARG A 7 13.67 6.34 0.59
CA ARG A 7 12.65 7.39 0.72
C ARG A 7 11.31 6.93 0.17
N VAL A 8 10.29 7.09 0.98
CA VAL A 8 8.90 6.86 0.55
C VAL A 8 8.40 8.13 -0.13
N TYR A 9 8.12 8.03 -1.43
CA TYR A 9 7.56 9.12 -2.22
C TYR A 9 6.06 9.30 -1.96
N SER A 10 5.56 10.55 -2.16
CA SER A 10 4.13 10.84 -2.11
C SER A 10 3.38 10.15 -3.25
N TYR A 11 2.05 10.04 -3.14
CA TYR A 11 1.21 9.51 -4.23
C TYR A 11 1.36 10.35 -5.51
N PHE A 12 1.50 11.66 -5.36
CA PHE A 12 1.72 12.56 -6.49
C PHE A 12 3.04 12.22 -7.20
N VAL A 13 4.13 12.09 -6.46
CA VAL A 13 5.45 11.77 -7.03
C VAL A 13 5.46 10.38 -7.66
N ASP A 14 4.83 9.39 -7.06
CA ASP A 14 4.72 8.05 -7.64
C ASP A 14 4.01 8.09 -9.00
N GLU A 15 2.94 8.89 -9.13
CA GLU A 15 2.20 9.03 -10.38
C GLU A 15 3.03 9.75 -11.45
N VAL A 16 3.74 10.81 -11.08
CA VAL A 16 4.68 11.49 -11.97
C VAL A 16 5.76 10.54 -12.48
N VAL A 17 6.33 9.72 -11.60
CA VAL A 17 7.33 8.71 -11.99
C VAL A 17 6.75 7.70 -12.98
N LYS A 18 5.55 7.17 -12.73
CA LYS A 18 4.86 6.26 -13.67
C LYS A 18 4.70 6.91 -15.04
N GLN A 19 4.19 8.14 -15.07
CA GLN A 19 3.96 8.86 -16.30
C GLN A 19 5.26 9.13 -17.08
N VAL A 20 6.29 9.62 -16.41
CA VAL A 20 7.59 9.89 -17.05
C VAL A 20 8.22 8.61 -17.62
N LEU A 21 8.12 7.48 -16.89
CA LEU A 21 8.59 6.19 -17.38
C LEU A 21 7.85 5.77 -18.66
N SER A 22 6.51 5.94 -18.70
CA SER A 22 5.69 5.64 -19.88
C SER A 22 6.06 6.57 -21.05
N ASP A 23 6.13 7.86 -20.80
CA ASP A 23 6.47 8.87 -21.82
C ASP A 23 7.85 8.64 -22.46
N LEU A 24 8.85 8.25 -21.64
CA LEU A 24 10.18 7.92 -22.16
C LEU A 24 10.16 6.67 -23.05
N GLN A 25 9.34 5.69 -22.71
CA GLN A 25 9.19 4.48 -23.53
C GLN A 25 8.42 4.79 -24.83
N GLU A 26 7.29 5.47 -24.73
CA GLU A 26 6.38 5.73 -25.87
C GLU A 26 6.92 6.79 -26.83
N GLN A 27 7.47 7.90 -26.29
CA GLN A 27 7.86 9.03 -27.11
C GLN A 27 9.35 9.02 -27.51
N LYS A 28 10.20 8.35 -26.72
CA LYS A 28 11.66 8.29 -26.97
C LYS A 28 12.13 6.90 -27.39
N GLY A 29 11.24 5.90 -27.35
CA GLY A 29 11.59 4.52 -27.72
C GLY A 29 12.54 3.86 -26.72
N TYR A 30 12.61 4.35 -25.47
CA TYR A 30 13.45 3.74 -24.44
C TYR A 30 12.90 2.37 -24.04
N THR A 31 13.80 1.42 -23.77
CA THR A 31 13.42 0.25 -23.00
C THR A 31 13.08 0.65 -21.57
N TYR A 32 12.34 -0.18 -20.85
CA TYR A 32 12.02 0.08 -19.43
C TYR A 32 13.28 0.35 -18.60
N THR A 33 14.35 -0.43 -18.80
CA THR A 33 15.63 -0.24 -18.08
C THR A 33 16.27 1.10 -18.40
N GLN A 34 16.23 1.55 -19.66
CA GLN A 34 16.75 2.87 -20.05
C GLN A 34 15.93 3.99 -19.43
N ALA A 35 14.59 3.89 -19.47
CA ALA A 35 13.70 4.87 -18.85
C ALA A 35 13.91 4.93 -17.33
N TYR A 36 14.00 3.78 -16.67
CA TYR A 36 14.27 3.68 -15.24
C TYR A 36 15.61 4.35 -14.85
N ASN A 37 16.68 4.03 -15.56
CA ASN A 37 17.98 4.62 -15.33
C ASN A 37 17.98 6.15 -15.58
N ALA A 38 17.28 6.62 -16.60
CA ALA A 38 17.12 8.05 -16.87
C ALA A 38 16.45 8.77 -15.70
N VAL A 39 15.35 8.21 -15.16
CA VAL A 39 14.58 8.80 -14.04
C VAL A 39 15.39 8.80 -12.74
N TYR A 40 16.02 7.67 -12.38
CA TYR A 40 16.63 7.51 -11.05
C TYR A 40 18.12 7.86 -10.98
N SER A 41 18.83 7.83 -12.12
CA SER A 41 20.28 8.05 -12.17
C SER A 41 20.72 9.00 -13.26
N GLY A 42 19.84 9.36 -14.19
CA GLY A 42 20.18 10.17 -15.36
C GLY A 42 20.19 11.69 -15.14
N GLY A 43 19.91 12.15 -13.92
CA GLY A 43 19.93 13.57 -13.57
C GLY A 43 18.79 14.39 -14.19
N LEU A 44 17.68 13.76 -14.55
CA LEU A 44 16.50 14.46 -15.07
C LEU A 44 15.96 15.48 -14.05
N LYS A 45 15.61 16.65 -14.54
CA LYS A 45 14.85 17.66 -13.80
C LYS A 45 13.40 17.60 -14.27
N ILE A 46 12.52 17.16 -13.39
CA ILE A 46 11.08 16.98 -13.68
C ILE A 46 10.32 18.13 -13.01
N TYR A 47 9.69 18.98 -13.82
CA TYR A 47 8.84 20.07 -13.36
C TYR A 47 7.40 19.58 -13.34
N THR A 48 6.69 19.84 -12.25
CA THR A 48 5.32 19.38 -12.04
C THR A 48 4.39 20.54 -11.69
N THR A 49 3.10 20.27 -11.71
CA THR A 49 2.05 21.22 -11.33
C THR A 49 1.69 21.15 -9.84
N GLN A 50 2.38 20.27 -9.08
CA GLN A 50 2.12 20.11 -7.65
C GLN A 50 2.30 21.43 -6.90
N ASP A 51 1.31 21.73 -6.05
CA ASP A 51 1.40 22.77 -5.04
C ASP A 51 1.71 22.10 -3.69
N SER A 52 2.91 22.37 -3.17
CA SER A 52 3.39 21.71 -1.94
C SER A 52 2.57 22.06 -0.70
N ASP A 53 1.98 23.24 -0.67
CA ASP A 53 1.21 23.69 0.49
C ASP A 53 -0.21 23.11 0.46
N ILE A 54 -0.84 23.07 -0.71
CA ILE A 54 -2.10 22.35 -0.92
C ILE A 54 -1.91 20.86 -0.61
N GLN A 55 -0.82 20.23 -1.08
CA GLN A 55 -0.55 18.83 -0.79
C GLN A 55 -0.43 18.56 0.71
N LYS A 56 0.31 19.40 1.45
CA LYS A 56 0.46 19.26 2.91
C LYS A 56 -0.87 19.40 3.64
N ILE A 57 -1.72 20.36 3.22
CA ILE A 57 -3.07 20.53 3.78
C ILE A 57 -3.89 19.26 3.55
N CYS A 58 -3.91 18.74 2.32
CA CYS A 58 -4.64 17.52 1.99
C CYS A 58 -4.14 16.32 2.81
N ASP A 59 -2.84 16.12 2.91
CA ASP A 59 -2.25 15.01 3.67
C ASP A 59 -2.62 15.09 5.15
N LYS A 60 -2.60 16.29 5.75
CA LYS A 60 -2.98 16.53 7.12
C LYS A 60 -4.47 16.24 7.36
N GLU A 61 -5.34 16.91 6.61
CA GLU A 61 -6.79 16.84 6.83
C GLU A 61 -7.34 15.44 6.55
N LEU A 62 -6.85 14.76 5.52
CA LEU A 62 -7.30 13.40 5.20
C LEU A 62 -6.70 12.32 6.11
N SER A 63 -5.67 12.64 6.90
CA SER A 63 -5.14 11.77 7.94
C SER A 63 -5.85 11.96 9.28
N ASP A 64 -6.50 13.10 9.51
CA ASP A 64 -7.18 13.38 10.75
C ASP A 64 -8.47 12.58 10.89
N SER A 65 -8.55 11.80 11.98
CA SER A 65 -9.73 10.97 12.28
C SER A 65 -10.97 11.77 12.60
N ALA A 66 -10.83 13.03 13.06
CA ALA A 66 -11.95 13.91 13.37
C ALA A 66 -12.77 14.27 12.11
N ASN A 67 -12.16 14.23 10.92
CA ASN A 67 -12.81 14.54 9.64
C ASN A 67 -13.65 13.38 9.09
N TYR A 68 -13.80 12.27 9.83
CA TYR A 68 -14.57 11.11 9.40
C TYR A 68 -15.76 10.85 10.34
N PRO A 69 -16.96 10.56 9.79
CA PRO A 69 -18.17 10.34 10.58
C PRO A 69 -18.19 9.01 11.35
N TYR A 70 -17.21 8.14 11.14
CA TYR A 70 -17.16 6.80 11.73
C TYR A 70 -15.87 6.59 12.52
N ALA A 71 -15.97 5.79 13.59
CA ALA A 71 -14.81 5.35 14.33
C ALA A 71 -13.80 4.65 13.40
N ILE A 72 -12.52 4.95 13.60
CA ILE A 72 -11.45 4.31 12.84
C ILE A 72 -11.43 2.81 13.11
N LYS A 73 -11.31 2.02 12.05
CA LYS A 73 -11.01 0.59 12.08
C LYS A 73 -9.71 0.34 11.34
N TYR A 74 -9.17 -0.85 11.45
CA TYR A 74 -7.91 -1.21 10.81
C TYR A 74 -8.06 -2.48 10.00
N SER A 75 -7.66 -2.45 8.73
CA SER A 75 -7.30 -3.66 8.00
C SER A 75 -5.79 -3.89 8.12
N ILE A 76 -5.36 -5.11 7.84
CA ILE A 76 -3.93 -5.47 7.91
C ILE A 76 -3.40 -5.88 6.54
N ASN A 77 -2.09 -5.61 6.36
CA ASN A 77 -1.25 -6.32 5.40
C ASN A 77 -0.19 -7.03 6.25
N TRP A 78 -0.18 -8.34 6.17
CA TRP A 78 0.74 -9.18 6.92
C TRP A 78 1.45 -10.15 5.98
N ALA A 79 2.76 -10.23 6.12
CA ALA A 79 3.59 -11.23 5.46
C ALA A 79 4.54 -11.84 6.48
N TRP A 80 4.62 -13.15 6.49
CA TRP A 80 5.58 -13.89 7.29
C TRP A 80 6.21 -14.99 6.44
N SER A 81 7.53 -14.94 6.30
CA SER A 81 8.32 -15.91 5.56
C SER A 81 9.24 -16.65 6.52
N VAL A 82 9.28 -17.96 6.38
CA VAL A 82 10.19 -18.84 7.14
C VAL A 82 11.05 -19.59 6.14
N GLN A 83 12.36 -19.36 6.21
CA GLN A 83 13.34 -20.17 5.51
C GLN A 83 13.68 -21.39 6.36
N ASN A 84 13.50 -22.56 5.79
CA ASN A 84 13.82 -23.85 6.41
C ASN A 84 15.32 -24.21 6.23
N PRO A 85 15.85 -25.12 7.06
CA PRO A 85 17.26 -25.55 6.96
C PRO A 85 17.65 -26.20 5.62
N ASP A 86 16.67 -26.74 4.89
CA ASP A 86 16.88 -27.32 3.55
C ASP A 86 16.89 -26.26 2.44
N GLY A 87 16.73 -24.98 2.77
CA GLY A 87 16.68 -23.86 1.84
C GLY A 87 15.30 -23.57 1.26
N SER A 88 14.28 -24.37 1.56
CA SER A 88 12.91 -24.07 1.18
C SER A 88 12.36 -22.87 1.96
N VAL A 89 11.38 -22.15 1.41
CA VAL A 89 10.77 -20.98 2.03
C VAL A 89 9.27 -21.14 2.08
N ASP A 90 8.71 -21.09 3.28
CA ASP A 90 7.28 -21.03 3.50
C ASP A 90 6.84 -19.57 3.63
N ASN A 91 5.81 -19.18 2.87
CA ASN A 91 5.28 -17.82 2.87
C ASN A 91 3.82 -17.83 3.32
N TYR A 92 3.51 -16.95 4.26
CA TYR A 92 2.18 -16.74 4.81
C TYR A 92 1.76 -15.28 4.71
N SER A 93 0.47 -15.04 4.55
CA SER A 93 -0.09 -13.70 4.34
C SER A 93 -1.41 -13.51 5.12
N GLU A 94 -1.93 -12.30 5.11
CA GLU A 94 -3.27 -12.03 5.66
C GLU A 94 -4.37 -12.83 4.96
N LYS A 95 -4.17 -13.26 3.70
CA LYS A 95 -5.13 -14.11 2.98
C LYS A 95 -5.24 -15.49 3.63
N ASP A 96 -4.14 -16.00 4.16
CA ASP A 96 -4.12 -17.29 4.85
C ASP A 96 -4.87 -17.21 6.19
N ILE A 97 -4.77 -16.09 6.90
CA ILE A 97 -5.59 -15.80 8.08
C ILE A 97 -7.08 -15.83 7.70
N LEU A 98 -7.44 -15.12 6.62
CA LEU A 98 -8.82 -15.06 6.14
C LEU A 98 -9.37 -16.45 5.79
N ASN A 99 -8.58 -17.24 5.07
CA ASN A 99 -8.93 -18.61 4.68
C ASN A 99 -9.05 -19.53 5.91
N TYR A 100 -8.15 -19.40 6.88
CA TYR A 100 -8.20 -20.17 8.11
C TYR A 100 -9.48 -19.91 8.90
N HIS A 101 -9.84 -18.65 9.12
CA HIS A 101 -11.07 -18.29 9.81
C HIS A 101 -12.32 -18.79 9.05
N ARG A 102 -12.39 -18.55 7.75
CA ARG A 102 -13.57 -18.91 6.96
C ARG A 102 -13.76 -20.41 6.75
N ASN A 103 -12.67 -21.13 6.48
CA ASN A 103 -12.74 -22.52 6.06
C ASN A 103 -12.44 -23.50 7.20
N SER A 104 -11.52 -23.17 8.11
CA SER A 104 -11.13 -24.08 9.19
C SER A 104 -11.92 -23.84 10.48
N LEU A 105 -12.26 -22.58 10.76
CA LEU A 105 -13.07 -22.22 11.93
C LEU A 105 -14.58 -22.05 11.61
N ASN A 106 -14.97 -22.19 10.32
CA ASN A 106 -16.34 -22.02 9.84
C ASN A 106 -16.94 -20.63 10.09
N GLU A 107 -16.09 -19.60 10.16
CA GLU A 107 -16.48 -18.21 10.35
C GLU A 107 -16.65 -17.50 8.99
N SER A 108 -17.63 -17.89 8.19
CA SER A 108 -17.83 -17.42 6.80
C SER A 108 -17.93 -15.90 6.66
N SER A 109 -18.42 -15.19 7.69
CA SER A 109 -18.55 -13.73 7.71
C SER A 109 -17.28 -12.99 8.19
N PHE A 110 -16.24 -13.70 8.57
CA PHE A 110 -14.99 -13.10 9.07
C PHE A 110 -14.38 -12.16 8.03
N LYS A 111 -13.94 -11.01 8.51
CA LYS A 111 -13.26 -9.97 7.71
C LYS A 111 -12.00 -9.53 8.44
N LEU A 112 -10.95 -9.22 7.69
CA LEU A 112 -9.71 -8.66 8.21
C LEU A 112 -9.85 -7.15 8.54
N ILE A 113 -10.87 -6.80 9.31
CA ILE A 113 -11.17 -5.43 9.76
C ILE A 113 -11.37 -5.46 11.27
N PHE A 114 -10.57 -4.74 11.99
CA PHE A 114 -10.44 -4.76 13.44
C PHE A 114 -10.77 -3.39 14.04
N SER A 115 -11.28 -3.38 15.27
CA SER A 115 -11.60 -2.13 15.98
C SER A 115 -10.36 -1.46 16.56
N SER A 116 -9.26 -2.20 16.73
CA SER A 116 -7.98 -1.66 17.21
C SER A 116 -6.79 -2.38 16.56
N LYS A 117 -5.60 -1.78 16.67
CA LYS A 117 -4.35 -2.42 16.24
C LYS A 117 -3.99 -3.60 17.12
N GLU A 118 -4.35 -3.53 18.40
CA GLU A 118 -4.13 -4.58 19.40
C GLU A 118 -4.94 -5.84 19.05
N GLU A 119 -6.21 -5.67 18.69
CA GLU A 119 -7.07 -6.74 18.20
C GLU A 119 -6.50 -7.39 16.94
N ALA A 120 -6.08 -6.58 15.97
CA ALA A 120 -5.46 -7.05 14.74
C ALA A 120 -4.17 -7.84 15.01
N LYS A 121 -3.31 -7.32 15.89
CA LYS A 121 -2.07 -8.00 16.29
C LYS A 121 -2.34 -9.32 17.02
N ALA A 122 -3.37 -9.36 17.87
CA ALA A 122 -3.77 -10.59 18.55
C ALA A 122 -4.24 -11.66 17.57
N CYS A 123 -5.02 -11.29 16.55
CA CYS A 123 -5.45 -12.18 15.48
C CYS A 123 -4.26 -12.79 14.72
N VAL A 124 -3.32 -11.95 14.28
CA VAL A 124 -2.08 -12.40 13.60
C VAL A 124 -1.29 -13.35 14.49
N LYS A 125 -1.10 -12.98 15.77
CA LYS A 125 -0.38 -13.82 16.75
C LYS A 125 -1.05 -15.17 16.94
N ALA A 126 -2.37 -15.22 17.06
CA ALA A 126 -3.11 -16.47 17.22
C ALA A 126 -2.93 -17.40 16.02
N TYR A 127 -3.01 -16.86 14.80
CA TYR A 127 -2.77 -17.63 13.59
C TYR A 127 -1.31 -18.09 13.46
N LYS A 128 -0.34 -17.22 13.76
CA LYS A 128 1.09 -17.60 13.80
C LYS A 128 1.34 -18.73 14.79
N MET A 129 0.73 -18.68 15.99
CA MET A 129 0.82 -19.78 16.96
C MET A 129 0.20 -21.08 16.43
N HIS A 130 -0.92 -21.00 15.70
CA HIS A 130 -1.50 -22.18 15.04
C HIS A 130 -0.50 -22.82 14.07
N LEU A 131 0.14 -22.02 13.21
CA LEU A 131 1.15 -22.50 12.27
C LEU A 131 2.37 -23.08 12.99
N MET A 132 2.86 -22.40 14.03
CA MET A 132 3.97 -22.88 14.86
C MET A 132 3.68 -24.27 15.45
N ASN A 133 2.50 -24.45 16.03
CA ASN A 133 2.10 -25.73 16.61
C ASN A 133 1.92 -26.83 15.56
N LYS A 134 1.51 -26.47 14.35
CA LYS A 134 1.23 -27.43 13.27
C LYS A 134 2.50 -27.85 12.53
N TYR A 135 3.32 -26.91 12.13
CA TYR A 135 4.44 -27.13 11.21
C TYR A 135 5.82 -26.98 11.86
N TYR A 136 5.94 -26.13 12.86
CA TYR A 136 7.22 -25.78 13.50
C TYR A 136 7.27 -26.19 14.97
N LYS A 137 6.82 -27.41 15.27
CA LYS A 137 6.71 -27.94 16.67
C LYS A 137 8.01 -27.89 17.47
N LYS A 138 9.16 -27.90 16.82
CA LYS A 138 10.50 -27.79 17.45
C LYS A 138 11.00 -26.34 17.56
N GLY A 139 10.17 -25.37 17.18
CA GLY A 139 10.51 -23.96 17.12
C GLY A 139 11.30 -23.59 15.86
N ILE A 140 11.33 -22.27 15.58
CA ILE A 140 12.17 -21.67 14.52
C ILE A 140 13.47 -21.25 15.21
N ASP A 141 14.49 -22.05 15.03
CA ASP A 141 15.77 -21.94 15.72
C ASP A 141 16.85 -21.52 14.69
N LYS A 142 17.40 -20.32 14.86
CA LYS A 142 18.41 -19.77 13.94
C LYS A 142 19.69 -20.59 13.93
N ASP A 143 20.07 -21.16 15.07
CA ASP A 143 21.25 -22.00 15.19
C ASP A 143 21.11 -23.33 14.44
N LYS A 144 19.88 -23.71 14.11
CA LYS A 144 19.53 -24.87 13.28
C LYS A 144 19.29 -24.53 11.81
N GLY A 145 19.65 -23.32 11.39
CA GLY A 145 19.54 -22.88 10.00
C GLY A 145 18.18 -22.34 9.58
N TYR A 146 17.28 -22.07 10.52
CA TYR A 146 16.05 -21.33 10.24
C TYR A 146 16.29 -19.83 10.17
N ALA A 147 15.58 -19.14 9.30
CA ALA A 147 15.46 -17.69 9.31
C ALA A 147 14.00 -17.28 9.14
N GLU A 148 13.59 -16.20 9.78
CA GLU A 148 12.25 -15.66 9.62
C GLU A 148 12.29 -14.17 9.33
N TYR A 149 11.31 -13.72 8.51
CA TYR A 149 11.05 -12.33 8.21
C TYR A 149 9.56 -12.07 8.34
N GLU A 150 9.18 -11.01 9.06
CA GLU A 150 7.78 -10.67 9.30
C GLU A 150 7.54 -9.17 9.12
N ASN A 151 6.48 -8.83 8.39
CA ASN A 151 5.96 -7.49 8.27
C ASN A 151 4.47 -7.45 8.62
N LEU A 152 4.08 -6.47 9.41
CA LEU A 152 2.68 -6.20 9.75
C LEU A 152 2.40 -4.71 9.65
N TYR A 153 1.54 -4.34 8.70
CA TYR A 153 1.07 -2.97 8.51
C TYR A 153 -0.42 -2.86 8.81
N TYR A 154 -0.79 -1.75 9.43
CA TYR A 154 -2.17 -1.42 9.75
C TYR A 154 -2.65 -0.31 8.83
N ASN A 155 -3.74 -0.57 8.10
CA ASN A 155 -4.33 0.40 7.20
C ASN A 155 -5.62 0.95 7.80
N PRO A 156 -5.71 2.25 8.11
CA PRO A 156 -6.91 2.85 8.68
C PRO A 156 -8.08 2.73 7.72
N GLN A 157 -9.28 2.46 8.26
CA GLN A 157 -10.53 2.37 7.51
C GLN A 157 -11.57 3.35 8.09
N PRO A 158 -12.44 3.94 7.26
CA PRO A 158 -12.51 3.84 5.81
C PRO A 158 -11.29 4.46 5.11
N GLN A 159 -11.00 4.00 3.91
CA GLN A 159 -10.00 4.59 3.02
C GLN A 159 -10.59 5.78 2.25
N VAL A 160 -9.72 6.66 1.78
CA VAL A 160 -10.06 7.85 1.01
C VAL A 160 -9.07 8.02 -0.14
N SER A 161 -9.53 8.62 -1.24
CA SER A 161 -8.67 9.24 -2.25
C SER A 161 -9.18 10.64 -2.53
N PHE A 162 -8.26 11.54 -2.83
CA PHE A 162 -8.57 12.94 -3.06
C PHE A 162 -7.62 13.55 -4.09
N THR A 163 -8.18 14.32 -5.03
CA THR A 163 -7.41 15.02 -6.06
C THR A 163 -7.87 16.48 -6.11
N VAL A 164 -6.93 17.40 -6.07
CA VAL A 164 -7.19 18.83 -6.28
C VAL A 164 -6.72 19.21 -7.67
N MET A 165 -7.62 19.75 -8.46
CA MET A 165 -7.36 20.20 -9.82
C MET A 165 -7.80 21.66 -10.00
N ASP A 166 -6.98 22.45 -10.65
CA ASP A 166 -7.35 23.78 -11.12
C ASP A 166 -8.29 23.64 -12.32
N GLN A 167 -9.52 24.12 -12.17
CA GLN A 167 -10.57 23.98 -13.19
C GLN A 167 -10.28 24.75 -14.49
N TYR A 168 -9.45 25.79 -14.44
CA TYR A 168 -9.15 26.63 -15.62
C TYR A 168 -8.00 26.06 -16.45
N THR A 169 -7.03 25.44 -15.80
CA THR A 169 -5.82 24.92 -16.46
C THR A 169 -5.81 23.41 -16.60
N GLY A 170 -6.65 22.70 -15.82
CA GLY A 170 -6.60 21.24 -15.69
C GLY A 170 -5.39 20.74 -14.89
N TYR A 171 -4.61 21.63 -14.29
CA TYR A 171 -3.42 21.24 -13.55
C TYR A 171 -3.77 20.58 -12.22
N VAL A 172 -3.27 19.38 -12.02
CA VAL A 172 -3.38 18.67 -10.72
C VAL A 172 -2.42 19.30 -9.73
N LYS A 173 -2.96 19.80 -8.62
CA LYS A 173 -2.21 20.49 -7.55
C LYS A 173 -1.84 19.57 -6.40
N ALA A 174 -2.69 18.59 -6.08
CA ALA A 174 -2.43 17.60 -5.03
C ALA A 174 -3.11 16.27 -5.33
N VAL A 175 -2.52 15.18 -4.88
CA VAL A 175 -3.09 13.82 -4.95
C VAL A 175 -2.86 13.10 -3.64
N VAL A 176 -3.93 12.56 -3.04
CA VAL A 176 -3.88 11.64 -1.91
C VAL A 176 -4.55 10.33 -2.32
N GLY A 177 -3.79 9.26 -2.37
CA GLY A 177 -4.26 7.95 -2.84
C GLY A 177 -4.71 7.01 -1.73
N GLY A 178 -4.65 7.43 -0.46
CA GLY A 178 -5.05 6.62 0.67
C GLY A 178 -5.00 7.37 2.00
N ARG A 179 -5.74 6.88 2.99
CA ARG A 179 -5.75 7.41 4.35
C ARG A 179 -4.58 6.87 5.16
N GLY A 180 -3.95 7.75 5.94
CA GLY A 180 -2.85 7.41 6.84
C GLY A 180 -1.47 7.55 6.19
N LYS A 181 -0.45 7.24 6.99
CA LYS A 181 0.95 7.36 6.54
C LYS A 181 1.24 6.35 5.44
N LYS A 182 1.75 6.85 4.31
CA LYS A 182 2.28 6.02 3.23
C LYS A 182 3.63 5.42 3.66
N ASN A 183 3.75 4.10 3.60
CA ASN A 183 4.93 3.38 4.09
C ASN A 183 5.80 2.79 2.96
N VAL A 184 5.26 2.73 1.74
CA VAL A 184 5.93 2.13 0.58
C VAL A 184 5.67 2.99 -0.64
N SER A 185 6.73 3.28 -1.43
CA SER A 185 6.60 3.91 -2.75
C SER A 185 5.89 2.97 -3.72
N LEU A 186 5.25 3.52 -4.76
CA LEU A 186 4.50 2.78 -5.77
C LEU A 186 3.39 1.87 -5.21
N SER A 187 2.89 2.19 -4.00
CA SER A 187 1.73 1.51 -3.42
C SER A 187 0.44 1.97 -4.09
N LEU A 188 -0.65 1.18 -3.91
CA LEU A 188 -1.97 1.44 -4.49
C LEU A 188 -2.40 2.90 -4.30
N ASN A 189 -2.51 3.63 -5.41
CA ASN A 189 -3.07 4.98 -5.46
C ASN A 189 -4.56 4.89 -5.82
N ARG A 190 -5.45 5.03 -4.84
CA ARG A 190 -6.89 4.90 -5.09
C ARG A 190 -7.48 6.02 -5.93
N ALA A 191 -6.74 7.12 -6.14
CA ALA A 191 -7.16 8.19 -7.02
C ALA A 191 -7.01 7.80 -8.51
N THR A 192 -6.02 6.95 -8.85
CA THR A 192 -5.68 6.58 -10.23
C THR A 192 -5.86 5.08 -10.52
N ASP A 193 -5.63 4.21 -9.51
CA ASP A 193 -5.58 2.76 -9.72
C ASP A 193 -6.89 2.04 -9.33
N SER A 194 -7.90 2.77 -8.79
CA SER A 194 -9.17 2.17 -8.34
C SER A 194 -10.36 2.71 -9.10
N THR A 195 -11.13 1.81 -9.72
CA THR A 195 -12.42 2.14 -10.33
C THR A 195 -13.56 2.10 -9.31
N ARG A 196 -14.46 3.08 -9.37
CA ARG A 196 -15.68 3.16 -8.57
C ARG A 196 -16.82 3.65 -9.45
N GLN A 197 -18.04 3.27 -9.12
CA GLN A 197 -19.22 3.83 -9.76
C GLN A 197 -19.29 5.33 -9.46
N PRO A 198 -19.37 6.20 -10.50
CA PRO A 198 -19.38 7.65 -10.31
C PRO A 198 -20.68 8.14 -9.65
N GLY A 199 -21.76 7.38 -9.75
CA GLY A 199 -23.06 7.78 -9.21
C GLY A 199 -23.51 9.11 -9.78
N SER A 200 -24.09 9.97 -8.94
CA SER A 200 -24.64 11.27 -9.34
C SER A 200 -23.58 12.28 -9.82
N THR A 201 -22.31 12.06 -9.57
CA THR A 201 -21.24 12.93 -10.09
C THR A 201 -21.14 12.87 -11.62
N PHE A 202 -21.62 11.79 -12.24
CA PHE A 202 -21.65 11.64 -13.69
C PHE A 202 -22.68 12.54 -14.38
N LYS A 203 -23.66 13.07 -13.65
CA LYS A 203 -24.70 13.94 -14.19
C LYS A 203 -24.17 15.20 -14.89
N ILE A 204 -23.02 15.71 -14.42
CA ILE A 204 -22.37 16.89 -15.03
C ILE A 204 -21.92 16.60 -16.47
N LEU A 205 -21.63 15.34 -16.80
CA LEU A 205 -21.18 14.94 -18.13
C LEU A 205 -22.34 14.51 -19.05
N SER A 206 -23.53 14.29 -18.49
CA SER A 206 -24.71 13.80 -19.20
C SER A 206 -25.86 14.82 -19.32
N ALA A 207 -25.64 16.05 -18.84
CA ALA A 207 -26.63 17.14 -18.87
C ALA A 207 -26.59 17.95 -20.17
#